data_57edcfd62a7238ea7cad9ee266fc1285
#
_entry.id   57edcfd62a7238ea7cad9ee266fc1285
#
_cell.length_a   1.000
_cell.length_b   1.000
_cell.length_c   1.000
_cell.angle_alpha   90.00
_cell.angle_beta   90.00
_cell.angle_gamma   90.00
#
_symmetry.space_group_name_H-M   'P 1'
#
loop_
_entity.id
_entity.type
_entity.pdbx_description
1 polymer ?
#
loop_
_entity_poly.entity_id
_entity_poly.type
_entity_poly.pdbx_seq_one_letter_code
_entity_poly.pdbx_strand_id
1 'polypeptide(L)'
;MSEFTSEVAFSEMPLWRQRYLRGHWAYANEGSVHGIISSVIEIDGTTVVSLYIPRSRDTRLFSEKNITVDWDARRAWSMWMTPVEDNE
;
A
#
# COMPACT_ATOMS: atom_id res chain seq x y z
N MET A 1 -11.77 6.90 19.02
CA MET A 1 -11.56 7.19 18.39
C MET A 1 -10.78 6.59 17.66
N SER A 2 -10.87 6.14 17.10
CA SER A 2 -10.13 5.52 16.52
C SER A 2 -9.61 6.02 15.46
N GLU A 3 -9.96 6.76 15.08
CA GLU A 3 -9.56 7.31 14.11
C GLU A 3 -8.21 7.38 13.88
N PHE A 4 -7.52 6.81 14.45
CA PHE A 4 -6.16 6.92 14.39
C PHE A 4 -5.56 6.48 13.12
N THR A 5 -6.16 5.63 12.41
CA THR A 5 -5.47 5.02 11.31
C THR A 5 -5.19 5.95 10.17
N SER A 6 -6.09 6.87 9.88
CA SER A 6 -5.88 7.70 8.72
C SER A 6 -4.94 8.85 9.02
N GLU A 7 -4.52 8.99 10.26
CA GLU A 7 -3.66 10.08 10.59
C GLU A 7 -2.23 9.69 10.77
N VAL A 8 -1.90 8.42 10.64
CA VAL A 8 -0.54 7.96 10.80
C VAL A 8 0.06 7.77 9.42
N ALA A 9 1.17 8.43 9.15
CA ALA A 9 1.83 8.27 7.87
C ALA A 9 2.29 6.83 7.69
N PHE A 10 2.26 6.35 6.46
CA PHE A 10 2.67 4.99 6.20
C PHE A 10 4.08 4.74 6.70
N SER A 11 4.98 5.70 6.49
CA SER A 11 6.38 5.52 6.88
C SER A 11 6.57 5.47 8.39
N GLU A 12 5.57 5.91 9.15
CA GLU A 12 5.67 5.88 10.60
C GLU A 12 5.04 4.65 11.20
N MET A 13 4.48 3.79 10.40
CA MET A 13 3.91 2.55 10.90
C MET A 13 5.00 1.52 11.12
N PRO A 14 4.84 0.65 12.12
CA PRO A 14 5.79 -0.45 12.27
C PRO A 14 5.69 -1.39 11.07
N LEU A 15 6.76 -2.11 10.83
CA LEU A 15 6.86 -2.95 9.64
C LEU A 15 5.72 -3.96 9.54
N TRP A 16 5.31 -4.55 10.67
CA TRP A 16 4.25 -5.53 10.62
C TRP A 16 2.94 -4.90 10.14
N ARG A 17 2.71 -3.64 10.51
CA ARG A 17 1.51 -2.96 10.10
C ARG A 17 1.56 -2.62 8.62
N GLN A 18 2.73 -2.17 8.16
CA GLN A 18 2.89 -1.87 6.74
C GLN A 18 2.62 -3.11 5.91
N ARG A 19 3.15 -4.25 6.36
CA ARG A 19 2.95 -5.50 5.64
C ARG A 19 1.51 -5.98 5.69
N TYR A 20 0.81 -5.63 6.75
CA TYR A 20 -0.59 -6.01 6.87
C TYR A 20 -1.44 -5.28 5.83
N LEU A 21 -0.94 -4.17 5.30
CA LEU A 21 -1.69 -3.40 4.32
C LEU A 21 -1.49 -3.87 2.89
N ARG A 22 -0.82 -4.99 2.69
CA ARG A 22 -0.74 -5.56 1.35
C ARG A 22 -2.14 -5.79 0.82
N GLY A 23 -2.37 -5.42 -0.43
CA GLY A 23 -3.67 -5.54 -1.03
C GLY A 23 -4.50 -4.27 -0.94
N HIS A 24 -4.02 -3.27 -0.21
CA HIS A 24 -4.71 -1.99 -0.13
C HIS A 24 -4.25 -1.06 -1.23
N TRP A 25 -5.13 -0.19 -1.65
CA TRP A 25 -4.78 0.84 -2.61
C TRP A 25 -3.95 1.91 -1.92
N ALA A 26 -3.04 2.49 -2.66
CA ALA A 26 -2.18 3.55 -2.14
C ALA A 26 -1.76 4.46 -3.26
N TYR A 27 -1.34 5.67 -2.88
CA TYR A 27 -0.80 6.63 -3.82
C TYR A 27 0.70 6.74 -3.60
N ALA A 28 1.42 7.08 -4.65
CA ALA A 28 2.83 7.37 -4.56
C ALA A 28 3.12 8.64 -5.33
N ASN A 29 4.28 9.25 -5.05
CA ASN A 29 4.73 10.46 -5.73
C ASN A 29 3.66 11.54 -5.67
N GLU A 30 3.17 11.79 -4.46
CA GLU A 30 2.23 12.86 -4.22
C GLU A 30 0.94 12.71 -5.02
N GLY A 31 0.52 11.49 -5.19
CA GLY A 31 -0.77 11.24 -5.84
C GLY A 31 -0.71 11.00 -7.31
N SER A 32 0.47 11.10 -7.91
CA SER A 32 0.56 10.90 -9.36
C SER A 32 0.48 9.43 -9.75
N VAL A 33 0.73 8.52 -8.80
CA VAL A 33 0.66 7.09 -9.07
C VAL A 33 -0.33 6.49 -8.09
N HIS A 34 -1.23 5.65 -8.59
CA HIS A 34 -2.24 4.99 -7.75
C HIS A 34 -2.16 3.50 -8.04
N GLY A 35 -1.85 2.72 -7.04
CA GLY A 35 -1.66 1.29 -7.22
C GLY A 35 -2.00 0.52 -5.96
N ILE A 36 -1.73 -0.76 -5.99
CA ILE A 36 -2.06 -1.66 -4.90
C ILE A 36 -0.75 -2.12 -4.26
N ILE A 37 -0.68 -2.02 -2.95
CA ILE A 37 0.52 -2.45 -2.24
C ILE A 37 0.67 -3.95 -2.42
N SER A 38 1.73 -4.37 -3.10
CA SER A 38 1.95 -5.78 -3.35
C SER A 38 2.98 -6.38 -2.40
N SER A 39 3.94 -5.59 -1.94
CA SER A 39 4.86 -6.09 -0.94
C SER A 39 5.57 -4.93 -0.26
N VAL A 40 6.08 -5.18 0.93
CA VAL A 40 6.86 -4.22 1.68
C VAL A 40 8.15 -4.93 2.04
N ILE A 41 9.26 -4.41 1.56
CA ILE A 41 10.55 -5.07 1.67
C ILE A 41 11.52 -4.16 2.39
N GLU A 42 12.36 -4.75 3.23
CA GLU A 42 13.39 -3.97 3.87
C GLU A 42 14.73 -4.32 3.24
N ILE A 43 15.43 -3.32 2.73
CA ILE A 43 16.71 -3.51 2.08
C ILE A 43 17.70 -2.58 2.74
N ASP A 44 18.71 -3.15 3.41
CA ASP A 44 19.76 -2.36 4.06
C ASP A 44 19.18 -1.31 5.00
N GLY A 45 18.16 -1.68 5.76
CA GLY A 45 17.58 -0.75 6.71
C GLY A 45 16.61 0.24 6.11
N THR A 46 16.39 0.17 4.81
CA THR A 46 15.45 1.06 4.13
C THR A 46 14.22 0.26 3.70
N THR A 47 13.06 0.79 4.00
CA THR A 47 11.83 0.11 3.63
C THR A 47 11.37 0.59 2.26
N VAL A 48 11.14 -0.36 1.38
CA VAL A 48 10.73 -0.11 0.00
C VAL A 48 9.40 -0.80 -0.22
N VAL A 49 8.48 -0.10 -0.89
CA VAL A 49 7.15 -0.61 -1.13
C VAL A 49 6.97 -0.86 -2.61
N SER A 50 6.46 -2.04 -2.93
CA SER A 50 6.17 -2.40 -4.30
C SER A 50 4.69 -2.15 -4.54
N LEU A 51 4.36 -1.32 -5.51
CA LEU A 51 2.97 -1.06 -5.90
C LEU A 51 2.70 -1.69 -7.25
N TYR A 52 1.62 -2.44 -7.31
CA TYR A 52 1.15 -2.95 -8.60
C TYR A 52 0.18 -1.91 -9.15
N ILE A 53 0.42 -1.45 -10.36
CA ILE A 53 -0.39 -0.41 -10.98
C ILE A 53 -1.23 -1.07 -12.06
N PRO A 54 -2.52 -1.31 -11.79
CA PRO A 54 -3.34 -2.06 -12.75
C PRO A 54 -3.48 -1.36 -14.09
N ARG A 55 -3.45 -0.04 -14.07
CA ARG A 55 -3.62 0.71 -15.30
C ARG A 55 -2.57 0.37 -16.33
N SER A 56 -1.33 0.23 -15.91
CA SER A 56 -0.23 -0.10 -16.80
C SER A 56 0.21 -1.53 -16.66
N ARG A 57 -0.34 -2.26 -15.69
CA ARG A 57 0.02 -3.64 -15.41
C ARG A 57 1.48 -3.77 -15.06
N ASP A 58 1.98 -2.77 -14.36
CA ASP A 58 3.37 -2.71 -13.94
C ASP A 58 3.47 -2.79 -12.46
N THR A 59 4.63 -3.24 -11.97
CA THR A 59 4.95 -3.16 -10.55
C THR A 59 6.14 -2.24 -10.42
N ARG A 60 6.03 -1.25 -9.54
CA ARG A 60 7.09 -0.27 -9.37
C ARG A 60 7.43 -0.15 -7.89
N LEU A 61 8.67 0.24 -7.62
CA LEU A 61 9.17 0.36 -6.26
C LEU A 61 9.23 1.81 -5.84
N PHE A 62 8.85 2.06 -4.60
CA PHE A 62 8.87 3.41 -4.05
C PHE A 62 9.37 3.36 -2.63
N SER A 63 10.01 4.44 -2.19
CA SER A 63 10.36 4.55 -0.78
C SER A 63 9.09 4.62 0.06
N GLU A 64 9.13 4.08 1.27
CA GLU A 64 7.96 4.15 2.15
C GLU A 64 7.51 5.57 2.37
N LYS A 65 8.42 6.52 2.26
CA LYS A 65 8.08 7.92 2.51
C LYS A 65 7.25 8.53 1.40
N ASN A 66 7.21 7.88 0.25
CA ASN A 66 6.42 8.37 -0.86
C ASN A 66 5.04 7.72 -0.92
N ILE A 67 4.70 6.89 0.04
CA ILE A 67 3.46 6.13 0.00
C ILE A 67 2.43 6.76 0.92
N THR A 68 1.21 6.92 0.41
CA THR A 68 0.07 7.38 1.20
C THR A 68 -1.05 6.37 0.95
N VAL A 69 -1.55 5.78 2.02
CA VAL A 69 -2.59 4.77 1.87
C VAL A 69 -3.90 5.43 1.48
N ASP A 70 -4.60 4.82 0.54
CA ASP A 70 -5.89 5.31 0.11
C ASP A 70 -6.95 4.64 0.98
N TRP A 71 -7.28 5.27 2.09
CA TRP A 71 -8.20 4.68 3.05
C TRP A 71 -9.64 4.68 2.56
N ASP A 72 -9.92 5.45 1.50
CA ASP A 72 -11.28 5.50 0.97
C ASP A 72 -11.57 4.35 0.04
N ALA A 73 -10.54 3.70 -0.47
CA ALA A 73 -10.75 2.60 -1.40
C ALA A 73 -10.89 1.29 -0.64
N ARG A 74 -11.66 0.38 -1.20
CA ARG A 74 -11.77 -0.93 -0.61
C ARG A 74 -10.48 -1.69 -0.86
N ARG A 75 -10.21 -2.66 -0.01
CA ARG A 75 -9.05 -3.50 -0.20
C ARG A 75 -9.19 -4.24 -1.52
N ALA A 76 -8.17 -4.15 -2.35
CA ALA A 76 -8.24 -4.74 -3.68
C ALA A 76 -7.91 -6.22 -3.66
N TRP A 77 -6.95 -6.61 -2.81
CA TRP A 77 -6.50 -8.00 -2.74
C TRP A 77 -6.58 -8.48 -1.30
N SER A 78 -6.78 -9.76 -1.13
CA SER A 78 -6.75 -10.33 0.20
C SER A 78 -5.31 -10.41 0.68
N MET A 79 -5.14 -10.73 1.96
CA MET A 79 -3.78 -10.83 2.49
C MET A 79 -3.02 -11.97 1.83
N TRP A 80 -3.71 -12.83 1.08
CA TRP A 80 -3.06 -13.90 0.34
C TRP A 80 -2.74 -13.46 -1.08
N MET A 81 -2.89 -12.18 -1.38
CA MET A 81 -2.62 -11.61 -2.69
C MET A 81 -3.54 -12.17 -3.76
N THR A 82 -4.76 -12.46 -3.37
CA THR A 82 -5.79 -12.90 -4.28
C THR A 82 -6.76 -11.76 -4.48
N PRO A 83 -7.17 -11.47 -5.69
CA PRO A 83 -8.11 -10.38 -5.91
C PRO A 83 -9.38 -10.59 -5.12
N VAL A 84 -9.90 -9.50 -4.56
CA VAL A 84 -11.12 -9.55 -3.79
C VAL A 84 -12.28 -9.37 -4.76
N GLU A 85 -13.27 -10.24 -4.65
CA GLU A 85 -14.40 -10.15 -5.54
C GLU A 85 -15.26 -8.98 -5.17
N ASP A 86 -15.79 -8.32 -6.16
CA ASP A 86 -16.55 -7.14 -5.94
C ASP A 86 -17.99 -7.36 -5.82
N ASN A 87 -18.47 -8.49 -6.13
CA ASN A 87 -19.90 -8.66 -6.22
C ASN A 87 -20.51 -9.05 -4.92
N GLU A 88 -19.76 -9.05 -3.87
CA GLU A 88 -20.39 -9.42 -2.65
C GLU A 88 -20.93 -8.39 -1.93
#